data_b1e55f88523a14cf10ebe5e114b02003
#
_entry.id   b1e55f88523a14cf10ebe5e114b02003
#
_cell.length_a   1.000
_cell.length_b   1.000
_cell.length_c   1.000
_cell.angle_alpha   90.00
_cell.angle_beta   90.00
_cell.angle_gamma   90.00
#
_symmetry.space_group_name_H-M   'P 1'
#
loop_
_entity.id
_entity.type
_entity.pdbx_description
1 polymer ?
#
loop_
_entity_poly.entity_id
_entity_poly.type
_entity_poly.pdbx_seq_one_letter_code
_entity_poly.pdbx_strand_id
1 'polypeptide(L)'
;MYIERLRKEGRYSTAHVYKNALLSFTTFCGTFNVSFRQVTRGRLRCYGQYLYECGLKPNTVSTYMRMLRSIYNRGVESGSAPYVHRLFHDVYTGVDIRQKKALPVAELHRLLYDDPKSERLRHTQTIAALMFQFCGMSFADLAHLEKSSLDSNVLRYNRIKTKTPMSVEVLD
;
A
#
# COMPACT_ATOMS: atom_id res chain seq x y z
N MET A 1 -18.85 -8.97 6.50
CA MET A 1 -17.90 -8.01 7.14
C MET A 1 -17.11 -7.25 6.07
N TYR A 2 -16.65 -6.00 6.31
CA TYR A 2 -16.02 -5.14 5.28
C TYR A 2 -14.74 -5.76 4.66
N ILE A 3 -13.89 -6.35 5.49
CA ILE A 3 -12.65 -7.01 5.03
C ILE A 3 -12.96 -8.16 4.06
N GLU A 4 -14.01 -8.94 4.33
CA GLU A 4 -14.43 -10.03 3.43
C GLU A 4 -14.97 -9.50 2.09
N ARG A 5 -15.68 -8.35 2.11
CA ARG A 5 -16.09 -7.69 0.89
C ARG A 5 -14.90 -7.28 0.04
N LEU A 6 -13.87 -6.66 0.64
CA LEU A 6 -12.64 -6.29 -0.08
C LEU A 6 -11.94 -7.49 -0.72
N ARG A 7 -11.95 -8.64 -0.06
CA ARG A 7 -11.39 -9.89 -0.63
C ARG A 7 -12.21 -10.39 -1.83
N LYS A 8 -13.53 -10.37 -1.72
CA LYS A 8 -14.43 -10.74 -2.84
C LYS A 8 -14.27 -9.80 -4.04
N GLU A 9 -13.95 -8.52 -3.80
CA GLU A 9 -13.65 -7.52 -4.82
C GLU A 9 -12.21 -7.66 -5.39
N GLY A 10 -11.42 -8.68 -4.99
CA GLY A 10 -10.03 -8.87 -5.42
C GLY A 10 -9.02 -7.87 -4.81
N ARG A 11 -9.44 -7.05 -3.86
CA ARG A 11 -8.61 -6.01 -3.21
C ARG A 11 -7.81 -6.57 -2.03
N TYR A 12 -7.07 -7.63 -2.27
CA TYR A 12 -6.37 -8.41 -1.24
C TYR A 12 -5.37 -7.58 -0.43
N SER A 13 -4.56 -6.74 -1.08
CA SER A 13 -3.59 -5.89 -0.39
C SER A 13 -4.28 -4.91 0.56
N THR A 14 -5.39 -4.30 0.14
CA THR A 14 -6.19 -3.41 0.99
C THR A 14 -6.78 -4.17 2.17
N ALA A 15 -7.40 -5.33 1.91
CA ALA A 15 -7.96 -6.19 2.95
C ALA A 15 -6.90 -6.62 3.99
N HIS A 16 -5.67 -6.90 3.54
CA HIS A 16 -4.55 -7.26 4.41
C HIS A 16 -4.16 -6.13 5.35
N VAL A 17 -4.07 -4.89 4.85
CA VAL A 17 -3.75 -3.71 5.68
C VAL A 17 -4.83 -3.47 6.74
N TYR A 18 -6.12 -3.56 6.37
CA TYR A 18 -7.22 -3.47 7.34
C TYR A 18 -7.17 -4.56 8.41
N LYS A 19 -6.90 -5.81 8.00
CA LYS A 19 -6.76 -6.93 8.92
C LYS A 19 -5.63 -6.70 9.92
N ASN A 20 -4.46 -6.27 9.46
CA ASN A 20 -3.30 -6.03 10.31
C ASN A 20 -3.54 -4.88 11.29
N ALA A 21 -4.15 -3.77 10.84
CA ALA A 21 -4.48 -2.66 11.73
C ALA A 21 -5.49 -3.08 12.81
N LEU A 22 -6.50 -3.87 12.45
CA LEU A 22 -7.48 -4.38 13.40
C LEU A 22 -6.85 -5.37 14.39
N LEU A 23 -6.05 -6.31 13.91
CA LEU A 23 -5.35 -7.29 14.75
C LEU A 23 -4.41 -6.58 15.75
N SER A 24 -3.62 -5.62 15.28
CA SER A 24 -2.74 -4.83 16.15
C SER A 24 -3.52 -4.09 17.25
N PHE A 25 -4.65 -3.48 16.91
CA PHE A 25 -5.48 -2.77 17.87
C PHE A 25 -6.13 -3.72 18.89
N THR A 26 -6.66 -4.87 18.45
CA THR A 26 -7.25 -5.87 19.35
C THR A 26 -6.21 -6.50 20.26
N THR A 27 -4.98 -6.73 19.77
CA THR A 27 -3.85 -7.18 20.60
C THR A 27 -3.50 -6.15 21.68
N PHE A 28 -3.41 -4.87 21.32
CA PHE A 28 -3.22 -3.78 22.30
C PHE A 28 -4.35 -3.74 23.35
N CYS A 29 -5.58 -4.01 22.95
CA CYS A 29 -6.73 -4.05 23.88
C CYS A 29 -6.78 -5.31 24.75
N GLY A 30 -5.96 -6.32 24.47
CA GLY A 30 -5.97 -7.60 25.18
C GLY A 30 -7.22 -8.45 24.90
N THR A 31 -8.03 -8.11 23.89
CA THR A 31 -9.26 -8.83 23.56
C THR A 31 -9.60 -8.66 22.08
N PHE A 32 -10.11 -9.71 21.45
CA PHE A 32 -10.62 -9.66 20.08
C PHE A 32 -12.04 -9.09 19.99
N ASN A 33 -12.76 -8.96 21.10
CA ASN A 33 -14.13 -8.46 21.15
C ASN A 33 -14.18 -7.01 21.65
N VAL A 34 -13.59 -6.11 20.86
CA VAL A 34 -13.59 -4.67 21.15
C VAL A 34 -14.83 -4.03 20.56
N SER A 35 -15.72 -3.49 21.44
CA SER A 35 -16.89 -2.75 20.98
C SER A 35 -16.51 -1.33 20.51
N PHE A 36 -17.30 -0.75 19.59
CA PHE A 36 -17.08 0.63 19.14
C PHE A 36 -17.15 1.67 20.28
N ARG A 37 -17.95 1.41 21.33
CA ARG A 37 -18.02 2.30 22.50
C ARG A 37 -16.72 2.37 23.29
N GLN A 38 -15.88 1.34 23.18
CA GLN A 38 -14.58 1.30 23.85
C GLN A 38 -13.49 2.05 23.06
N VAL A 39 -13.75 2.43 21.81
CA VAL A 39 -12.85 3.24 21.00
C VAL A 39 -13.02 4.71 21.42
N THR A 40 -12.19 5.16 22.34
CA THR A 40 -12.19 6.53 22.87
C THR A 40 -10.95 7.29 22.43
N ARG A 41 -10.96 8.63 22.49
CA ARG A 41 -9.77 9.46 22.18
C ARG A 41 -8.56 9.05 23.04
N GLY A 42 -8.77 8.83 24.34
CA GLY A 42 -7.72 8.39 25.26
C GLY A 42 -7.11 7.06 24.82
N ARG A 43 -7.96 6.07 24.53
CA ARG A 43 -7.49 4.74 24.07
C ARG A 43 -6.73 4.82 22.74
N LEU A 44 -7.19 5.63 21.80
CA LEU A 44 -6.50 5.83 20.51
C LEU A 44 -5.14 6.50 20.71
N ARG A 45 -5.02 7.47 21.62
CA ARG A 45 -3.76 8.11 21.98
C ARG A 45 -2.79 7.12 22.63
N CYS A 46 -3.24 6.33 23.59
CA CYS A 46 -2.42 5.26 24.19
C CYS A 46 -1.99 4.21 23.16
N TYR A 47 -2.87 3.84 22.25
CA TYR A 47 -2.53 2.93 21.16
C TYR A 47 -1.48 3.52 20.21
N GLY A 48 -1.56 4.82 19.89
CA GLY A 48 -0.53 5.50 19.12
C GLY A 48 0.83 5.45 19.78
N GLN A 49 0.88 5.71 21.09
CA GLN A 49 2.10 5.62 21.89
C GLN A 49 2.65 4.18 21.90
N TYR A 50 1.82 3.19 22.14
CA TYR A 50 2.17 1.78 22.09
C TYR A 50 2.79 1.38 20.75
N LEU A 51 2.25 1.86 19.62
CA LEU A 51 2.81 1.57 18.31
C LEU A 51 4.23 2.14 18.13
N TYR A 52 4.50 3.34 18.66
CA TYR A 52 5.85 3.92 18.66
C TYR A 52 6.81 3.14 19.58
N GLU A 53 6.36 2.71 20.76
CA GLU A 53 7.14 1.86 21.67
C GLU A 53 7.48 0.51 21.06
N CYS A 54 6.58 -0.03 20.21
CA CYS A 54 6.87 -1.22 19.36
C CYS A 54 7.84 -0.94 18.21
N GLY A 55 8.39 0.27 18.07
CA GLY A 55 9.35 0.63 17.03
C GLY A 55 8.74 0.89 15.66
N LEU A 56 7.42 1.08 15.54
CA LEU A 56 6.78 1.34 14.25
C LEU A 56 7.11 2.74 13.74
N LYS A 57 7.35 2.83 12.43
CA LYS A 57 7.61 4.12 11.76
C LYS A 57 6.34 4.97 11.66
N PRO A 58 6.45 6.33 11.67
CA PRO A 58 5.30 7.24 11.64
C PRO A 58 4.28 6.91 10.55
N ASN A 59 4.73 6.58 9.33
CA ASN A 59 3.83 6.22 8.23
C ASN A 59 3.04 4.93 8.49
N THR A 60 3.59 3.97 9.24
CA THR A 60 2.89 2.75 9.62
C THR A 60 1.84 3.05 10.69
N VAL A 61 2.21 3.86 11.70
CA VAL A 61 1.27 4.35 12.74
C VAL A 61 0.10 5.09 12.09
N SER A 62 0.40 6.05 11.20
CA SER A 62 -0.62 6.77 10.43
C SER A 62 -1.53 5.82 9.65
N THR A 63 -0.97 4.83 8.97
CA THR A 63 -1.74 3.84 8.20
C THR A 63 -2.71 3.09 9.12
N TYR A 64 -2.25 2.60 10.27
CA TYR A 64 -3.11 1.89 11.22
C TYR A 64 -4.22 2.78 11.75
N MET A 65 -3.91 4.01 12.15
CA MET A 65 -4.91 4.98 12.61
C MET A 65 -5.95 5.32 11.54
N ARG A 66 -5.53 5.49 10.30
CA ARG A 66 -6.43 5.74 9.15
C ARG A 66 -7.33 4.54 8.86
N MET A 67 -6.83 3.32 8.97
CA MET A 67 -7.65 2.11 8.80
C MET A 67 -8.69 1.97 9.92
N LEU A 68 -8.29 2.19 11.19
CA LEU A 68 -9.23 2.20 12.32
C LEU A 68 -10.29 3.29 12.17
N ARG A 69 -9.91 4.50 11.75
CA ARG A 69 -10.86 5.59 11.47
C ARG A 69 -11.86 5.19 10.39
N SER A 70 -11.40 4.55 9.32
CA SER A 70 -12.28 4.07 8.26
C SER A 70 -13.25 2.99 8.75
N ILE A 71 -12.79 2.05 9.60
CA ILE A 71 -13.66 1.02 10.21
C ILE A 71 -14.69 1.70 11.13
N TYR A 72 -14.27 2.63 11.96
CA TYR A 72 -15.17 3.34 12.89
C TYR A 72 -16.24 4.13 12.14
N ASN A 73 -15.86 4.92 11.12
CA ASN A 73 -16.80 5.70 10.33
C ASN A 73 -17.85 4.81 9.64
N ARG A 74 -17.44 3.65 9.12
CA ARG A 74 -18.39 2.65 8.57
C ARG A 74 -19.33 2.10 9.64
N GLY A 75 -18.83 1.93 10.87
CA GLY A 75 -19.68 1.57 12.01
C GLY A 75 -20.71 2.65 12.32
N VAL A 76 -20.34 3.93 12.22
CA VAL A 76 -21.26 5.07 12.38
C VAL A 76 -22.30 5.08 11.25
N GLU A 77 -21.87 4.96 9.99
CA GLU A 77 -22.75 4.92 8.81
C GLU A 77 -23.77 3.79 8.88
N SER A 78 -23.39 2.64 9.46
CA SER A 78 -24.29 1.47 9.65
C SER A 78 -25.10 1.50 10.95
N GLY A 79 -24.99 2.55 11.76
CA GLY A 79 -25.64 2.64 13.07
C GLY A 79 -25.07 1.73 14.15
N SER A 80 -23.96 1.02 13.87
CA SER A 80 -23.30 0.10 14.81
C SER A 80 -22.37 0.79 15.80
N ALA A 81 -21.93 2.03 15.50
CA ALA A 81 -21.05 2.84 16.34
C ALA A 81 -21.68 4.21 16.62
N PRO A 82 -21.49 4.77 17.83
CA PRO A 82 -21.94 6.13 18.12
C PRO A 82 -21.09 7.14 17.34
N TYR A 83 -21.70 8.24 16.91
CA TYR A 83 -20.92 9.36 16.37
C TYR A 83 -20.20 10.08 17.50
N VAL A 84 -18.88 10.26 17.38
CA VAL A 84 -18.06 11.02 18.30
C VAL A 84 -17.31 12.10 17.52
N HIS A 85 -17.62 13.37 17.81
CA HIS A 85 -16.97 14.51 17.14
C HIS A 85 -15.45 14.45 17.33
N ARG A 86 -14.70 14.53 16.24
CA ARG A 86 -13.22 14.57 16.23
C ARG A 86 -12.53 13.41 17.00
N LEU A 87 -13.09 12.21 16.97
CA LEU A 87 -12.55 11.04 17.68
C LEU A 87 -11.05 10.78 17.40
N PHE A 88 -10.62 10.97 16.18
CA PHE A 88 -9.24 10.73 15.71
C PHE A 88 -8.40 12.01 15.59
N HIS A 89 -8.79 13.11 16.26
CA HIS A 89 -8.08 14.40 16.16
C HIS A 89 -6.67 14.34 16.75
N ASP A 90 -6.50 13.67 17.88
CA ASP A 90 -5.28 13.70 18.68
C ASP A 90 -4.30 12.56 18.33
N VAL A 91 -4.50 11.90 17.18
CA VAL A 91 -3.62 10.83 16.72
C VAL A 91 -3.00 11.16 15.37
N TYR A 92 -1.79 10.65 15.15
CA TYR A 92 -1.07 10.92 13.92
C TYR A 92 -1.71 10.17 12.73
N THR A 93 -2.22 10.93 11.78
CA THR A 93 -2.79 10.43 10.51
C THR A 93 -2.14 11.08 9.29
N GLY A 94 -1.04 11.79 9.49
CA GLY A 94 -0.27 12.47 8.46
C GLY A 94 0.57 11.53 7.59
N VAL A 95 1.35 12.12 6.72
CA VAL A 95 2.35 11.42 5.90
C VAL A 95 3.71 12.03 6.21
N ASP A 96 4.63 11.20 6.70
CA ASP A 96 6.03 11.56 6.84
C ASP A 96 6.68 11.48 5.46
N ILE A 97 6.93 12.63 4.85
CA ILE A 97 7.53 12.75 3.51
C ILE A 97 9.02 12.53 3.64
N ARG A 98 9.48 11.35 3.28
CA ARG A 98 10.90 11.08 3.16
C ARG A 98 11.42 11.54 1.81
N GLN A 99 12.64 12.08 1.81
CA GLN A 99 13.34 12.39 0.59
C GLN A 99 13.50 11.09 -0.24
N LYS A 100 12.99 11.12 -1.46
CA LYS A 100 13.18 10.01 -2.41
C LYS A 100 14.66 9.96 -2.78
N LYS A 101 15.29 8.81 -2.57
CA LYS A 101 16.66 8.56 -3.03
C LYS A 101 16.56 8.14 -4.50
N ALA A 102 17.08 8.99 -5.38
CA ALA A 102 17.31 8.61 -6.77
C ALA A 102 18.71 7.99 -6.87
N LEU A 103 18.87 6.97 -7.69
CA LEU A 103 20.19 6.44 -8.02
C LEU A 103 20.87 7.39 -9.01
N PRO A 104 22.19 7.62 -8.89
CA PRO A 104 22.97 8.26 -9.93
C PRO A 104 22.85 7.50 -11.25
N VAL A 105 22.87 8.22 -12.38
CA VAL A 105 22.69 7.62 -13.72
C VAL A 105 23.70 6.49 -13.97
N ALA A 106 24.97 6.68 -13.57
CA ALA A 106 26.02 5.67 -13.74
C ALA A 106 25.73 4.37 -12.95
N GLU A 107 25.17 4.49 -11.72
CA GLU A 107 24.78 3.33 -10.91
C GLU A 107 23.55 2.62 -11.50
N LEU A 108 22.60 3.40 -11.99
CA LEU A 108 21.42 2.85 -12.66
C LEU A 108 21.81 2.09 -13.92
N HIS A 109 22.73 2.66 -14.74
CA HIS A 109 23.24 2.01 -15.94
C HIS A 109 23.92 0.67 -15.60
N ARG A 110 24.80 0.66 -14.60
CA ARG A 110 25.43 -0.59 -14.15
C ARG A 110 24.39 -1.63 -13.71
N LEU A 111 23.42 -1.20 -12.92
CA LEU A 111 22.37 -2.09 -12.41
C LEU A 111 21.58 -2.74 -13.56
N LEU A 112 21.30 -1.99 -14.63
CA LEU A 112 20.41 -2.44 -15.71
C LEU A 112 21.15 -3.16 -16.83
N TYR A 113 22.45 -2.87 -17.09
CA TYR A 113 23.13 -3.27 -18.32
C TYR A 113 24.48 -3.96 -18.14
N ASP A 114 25.12 -3.90 -16.96
CA ASP A 114 26.35 -4.65 -16.74
C ASP A 114 26.08 -6.15 -16.63
N ASP A 115 27.08 -6.98 -16.95
CA ASP A 115 26.93 -8.44 -16.92
C ASP A 115 26.69 -8.96 -15.48
N PRO A 116 25.56 -9.60 -15.22
CA PRO A 116 25.24 -10.11 -13.89
C PRO A 116 26.02 -11.39 -13.58
N LYS A 117 26.49 -11.53 -12.33
CA LYS A 117 27.32 -12.65 -11.88
C LYS A 117 26.56 -14.00 -11.80
N SER A 118 25.26 -14.03 -11.97
CA SER A 118 24.45 -15.25 -11.92
C SER A 118 23.21 -15.13 -12.79
N GLU A 119 22.68 -16.27 -13.24
CA GLU A 119 21.50 -16.34 -14.08
C GLU A 119 20.24 -15.81 -13.37
N ARG A 120 20.13 -16.03 -12.07
CA ARG A 120 19.06 -15.47 -11.26
C ARG A 120 19.08 -13.94 -11.25
N LEU A 121 20.27 -13.34 -11.17
CA LEU A 121 20.42 -11.88 -11.25
C LEU A 121 20.12 -11.38 -12.66
N ARG A 122 20.48 -12.12 -13.71
CA ARG A 122 20.17 -11.81 -15.11
C ARG A 122 18.67 -11.68 -15.33
N HIS A 123 17.88 -12.64 -14.85
CA HIS A 123 16.42 -12.56 -14.90
C HIS A 123 15.86 -11.30 -14.20
N THR A 124 16.35 -11.03 -13.00
CA THR A 124 15.90 -9.85 -12.23
C THR A 124 16.29 -8.55 -12.93
N GLN A 125 17.50 -8.49 -13.49
CA GLN A 125 18.00 -7.35 -14.24
C GLN A 125 17.18 -7.11 -15.50
N THR A 126 16.86 -8.15 -16.28
CA THR A 126 16.02 -8.05 -17.47
C THR A 126 14.64 -7.47 -17.13
N ILE A 127 14.00 -7.96 -16.05
CA ILE A 127 12.72 -7.44 -15.58
C ILE A 127 12.86 -5.96 -15.19
N ALA A 128 13.91 -5.59 -14.46
CA ALA A 128 14.14 -4.21 -14.04
C ALA A 128 14.40 -3.29 -15.24
N ALA A 129 15.17 -3.75 -16.24
CA ALA A 129 15.43 -3.01 -17.48
C ALA A 129 14.13 -2.77 -18.26
N LEU A 130 13.29 -3.80 -18.43
CA LEU A 130 11.99 -3.66 -19.10
C LEU A 130 11.06 -2.68 -18.35
N MET A 131 10.98 -2.77 -17.01
CA MET A 131 10.21 -1.82 -16.21
C MET A 131 10.70 -0.38 -16.41
N PHE A 132 12.01 -0.19 -16.51
CA PHE A 132 12.61 1.13 -16.75
C PHE A 132 12.32 1.62 -18.16
N GLN A 133 12.56 0.81 -19.19
CA GLN A 133 12.33 1.13 -20.61
C GLN A 133 10.86 1.43 -20.89
N PHE A 134 9.94 0.76 -20.20
CA PHE A 134 8.50 1.04 -20.25
C PHE A 134 8.07 2.19 -19.31
N CYS A 135 8.93 3.24 -19.19
CA CYS A 135 8.65 4.47 -18.45
C CYS A 135 8.28 4.26 -16.98
N GLY A 136 8.93 3.32 -16.31
CA GLY A 136 8.67 3.02 -14.90
C GLY A 136 7.41 2.19 -14.69
N MET A 137 7.10 1.28 -15.61
CA MET A 137 6.01 0.32 -15.46
C MET A 137 6.12 -0.45 -14.15
N SER A 138 5.02 -0.65 -13.44
CA SER A 138 5.06 -1.45 -12.23
C SER A 138 5.24 -2.94 -12.55
N PHE A 139 5.89 -3.70 -11.65
CA PHE A 139 6.04 -5.14 -11.83
C PHE A 139 4.69 -5.86 -12.00
N ALA A 140 3.65 -5.42 -11.28
CA ALA A 140 2.32 -5.99 -11.42
C ALA A 140 1.74 -5.77 -12.82
N ASP A 141 1.91 -4.58 -13.40
CA ASP A 141 1.45 -4.28 -14.74
C ASP A 141 2.23 -5.09 -15.78
N LEU A 142 3.56 -5.18 -15.63
CA LEU A 142 4.42 -5.98 -16.51
C LEU A 142 4.06 -7.48 -16.47
N ALA A 143 3.81 -8.03 -15.28
CA ALA A 143 3.48 -9.46 -15.12
C ALA A 143 2.12 -9.85 -15.71
N HIS A 144 1.23 -8.88 -15.98
CA HIS A 144 -0.08 -9.10 -16.59
C HIS A 144 -0.18 -8.50 -17.99
N LEU A 145 0.95 -8.12 -18.58
CA LEU A 145 0.99 -7.58 -19.91
C LEU A 145 0.74 -8.71 -20.93
N GLU A 146 -0.17 -8.48 -21.84
CA GLU A 146 -0.50 -9.43 -22.92
C GLU A 146 0.21 -9.02 -24.22
N LYS A 147 0.51 -9.99 -25.10
CA LYS A 147 1.09 -9.71 -26.41
C LYS A 147 0.22 -8.77 -27.26
N SER A 148 -1.10 -8.86 -27.10
CA SER A 148 -2.09 -7.99 -27.74
C SER A 148 -2.00 -6.52 -27.29
N SER A 149 -1.31 -6.24 -26.19
CA SER A 149 -1.08 -4.87 -25.72
C SER A 149 -0.07 -4.10 -26.57
N LEU A 150 0.74 -4.80 -27.37
CA LEU A 150 1.71 -4.21 -28.29
C LEU A 150 1.09 -4.18 -29.70
N ASP A 151 0.87 -2.98 -30.22
CA ASP A 151 0.40 -2.73 -31.56
C ASP A 151 1.44 -1.85 -32.29
N SER A 152 2.09 -2.42 -33.32
CA SER A 152 3.25 -1.82 -33.94
C SER A 152 4.33 -1.53 -32.87
N ASN A 153 4.77 -0.28 -32.72
CA ASN A 153 5.75 0.11 -31.70
C ASN A 153 5.09 0.82 -30.51
N VAL A 154 3.78 0.65 -30.29
CA VAL A 154 3.09 1.31 -29.19
C VAL A 154 2.48 0.28 -28.23
N LEU A 155 2.94 0.31 -27.01
CA LEU A 155 2.43 -0.50 -25.92
C LEU A 155 1.26 0.21 -25.24
N ARG A 156 0.06 -0.39 -25.31
CA ARG A 156 -1.15 0.15 -24.66
C ARG A 156 -1.66 -0.81 -23.61
N TYR A 157 -1.86 -0.32 -22.38
CA TYR A 157 -2.39 -1.12 -21.28
C TYR A 157 -3.13 -0.27 -20.25
N ASN A 158 -3.94 -0.89 -19.41
CA ASN A 158 -4.56 -0.22 -18.28
C ASN A 158 -3.84 -0.59 -16.99
N ARG A 159 -3.40 0.38 -16.21
CA ARG A 159 -2.79 0.12 -14.88
C ARG A 159 -3.72 -0.71 -14.01
N ILE A 160 -3.23 -1.81 -13.47
CA ILE A 160 -4.02 -2.71 -12.62
C ILE A 160 -4.56 -1.98 -11.39
N LYS A 161 -3.72 -1.15 -10.76
CA LYS A 161 -4.05 -0.47 -9.50
C LYS A 161 -5.06 0.68 -9.69
N THR A 162 -4.92 1.48 -10.73
CA THR A 162 -5.69 2.73 -10.91
C THR A 162 -6.67 2.67 -12.07
N LYS A 163 -6.58 1.63 -12.91
CA LYS A 163 -7.33 1.49 -14.16
C LYS A 163 -7.07 2.63 -15.16
N THR A 164 -6.01 3.38 -14.96
CA THR A 164 -5.60 4.47 -15.85
C THR A 164 -5.04 3.89 -17.14
N PRO A 165 -5.52 4.33 -18.32
CA PRO A 165 -4.93 3.92 -19.60
C PRO A 165 -3.53 4.52 -19.74
N MET A 166 -2.62 3.70 -20.24
CA MET A 166 -1.22 4.04 -20.49
C MET A 166 -0.87 3.71 -21.94
N SER A 167 -0.06 4.58 -22.53
CA SER A 167 0.52 4.38 -23.86
C SER A 167 2.01 4.68 -23.77
N VAL A 168 2.85 3.75 -24.19
CA VAL A 168 4.30 3.85 -24.20
C VAL A 168 4.80 3.50 -25.59
N GLU A 169 5.57 4.40 -26.19
CA GLU A 169 6.27 4.12 -27.45
C GLU A 169 7.51 3.27 -27.17
N VAL A 170 7.63 2.15 -27.84
CA VAL A 170 8.76 1.24 -27.74
C VAL A 170 9.73 1.60 -28.89
N LEU A 171 10.87 2.15 -28.54
CA LEU A 171 11.92 2.45 -29.48
C LEU A 171 12.77 1.20 -29.73
N ASP A 172 13.17 0.99 -30.98
CA ASP A 172 14.06 -0.09 -31.42
C ASP A 172 15.47 0.01 -30.80
#